data_166e924af64a255f0caf164acf885fd8
#
_entry.id   166e924af64a255f0caf164acf885fd8
#
_cell.length_a   1.000
_cell.length_b   1.000
_cell.length_c   1.000
_cell.angle_alpha   90.00
_cell.angle_beta   90.00
_cell.angle_gamma   90.00
#
_symmetry.space_group_name_H-M   'P 1'
#
loop_
_entity.id
_entity.type
_entity.pdbx_description
1 polymer ?
#
loop_
_entity_poly.entity_id
_entity_poly.type
_entity_poly.pdbx_seq_one_letter_code
_entity_poly.pdbx_strand_id
1 'polypeptide(L)'
;VCHPKLIDQLQAIAPTLAVQGNRDWFLGYRLPKTCQLTINGLKIVLTHGHFSIWHWFWNYVYLFLVRRIHNHKFYQRKLAKLFPDADVIIYGHLHYPHDENMDGQRFLNPGAGYPEWRNNSRPGYLVLTIFPDGTYTTAMKFTSLDVPANV
;
A
#
# COMPACT_ATOMS: atom_id res chain seq x y z
N VAL A 1 -7.38 6.21 3.05
CA VAL A 1 -7.55 7.08 4.22
C VAL A 1 -9.02 7.46 4.29
N CYS A 2 -9.77 6.99 5.28
CA CYS A 2 -11.23 7.20 5.31
C CYS A 2 -11.67 8.52 5.97
N HIS A 3 -10.74 9.37 6.43
CA HIS A 3 -11.08 10.63 7.07
C HIS A 3 -9.98 11.69 6.87
N PRO A 4 -10.30 12.89 6.36
CA PRO A 4 -9.30 13.92 6.09
C PRO A 4 -8.52 14.35 7.33
N LYS A 5 -9.18 14.47 8.49
CA LYS A 5 -8.52 14.83 9.77
C LYS A 5 -7.34 13.91 10.14
N LEU A 6 -7.34 12.65 9.67
CA LEU A 6 -6.21 11.74 9.92
C LEU A 6 -4.96 12.21 9.18
N ILE A 7 -5.10 12.73 7.98
CA ILE A 7 -3.98 13.26 7.21
C ILE A 7 -3.40 14.48 7.92
N ASP A 8 -4.28 15.39 8.39
CA ASP A 8 -3.86 16.58 9.12
C ASP A 8 -3.11 16.22 10.42
N GLN A 9 -3.60 15.22 11.15
CA GLN A 9 -2.95 14.68 12.35
C GLN A 9 -1.57 14.09 12.05
N LEU A 10 -1.45 13.33 10.96
CA LEU A 10 -0.16 12.77 10.55
C LEU A 10 0.80 13.85 10.08
N GLN A 11 0.32 14.86 9.35
CA GLN A 11 1.12 15.99 8.90
C GLN A 11 1.64 16.86 10.06
N ALA A 12 0.90 16.90 11.16
CA ALA A 12 1.35 17.57 12.38
C ALA A 12 2.54 16.86 13.07
N ILE A 13 2.74 15.56 12.76
CA ILE A 13 3.84 14.75 13.32
C ILE A 13 5.03 14.72 12.37
N ALA A 14 4.78 14.48 11.07
CA ALA A 14 5.82 14.35 10.05
C ALA A 14 5.27 14.67 8.65
N PRO A 15 6.14 15.05 7.66
CA PRO A 15 5.73 15.19 6.27
C PRO A 15 5.01 13.92 5.77
N THR A 16 3.77 14.09 5.34
CA THR A 16 2.89 12.97 5.01
C THR A 16 2.41 13.05 3.56
N LEU A 17 2.55 11.95 2.83
CA LEU A 17 1.97 11.75 1.50
C LEU A 17 0.88 10.69 1.59
N ALA A 18 -0.24 10.96 0.95
CA ALA A 18 -1.37 10.04 0.90
C ALA A 18 -1.86 9.85 -0.52
N VAL A 19 -2.28 8.62 -0.84
CA VAL A 19 -2.90 8.27 -2.11
C VAL A 19 -4.32 7.81 -1.91
N GLN A 20 -5.16 8.04 -2.92
CA GLN A 20 -6.56 7.70 -2.91
C GLN A 20 -6.76 6.18 -2.90
N GLY A 21 -7.46 5.68 -1.89
CA GLY A 21 -7.96 4.31 -1.83
C GLY A 21 -9.42 4.19 -2.32
N ASN A 22 -9.95 2.97 -2.36
CA ASN A 22 -11.29 2.70 -2.84
C ASN A 22 -12.37 3.43 -2.01
N ARG A 23 -12.22 3.45 -0.69
CA ARG A 23 -13.19 4.10 0.20
C ARG A 23 -13.15 5.61 0.09
N ASP A 24 -11.98 6.21 -0.11
CA ASP A 24 -11.82 7.66 -0.27
C ASP A 24 -12.58 8.14 -1.52
N TRP A 25 -12.59 7.32 -2.57
CA TRP A 25 -13.34 7.62 -3.79
C TRP A 25 -14.85 7.69 -3.53
N PHE A 26 -15.40 6.72 -2.79
CA PHE A 26 -16.82 6.73 -2.40
C PHE A 26 -17.20 7.89 -1.46
N LEU A 27 -16.27 8.31 -0.61
CA LEU A 27 -16.48 9.40 0.34
C LEU A 27 -16.20 10.79 -0.26
N GLY A 28 -15.84 10.87 -1.54
CA GLY A 28 -15.61 12.12 -2.25
C GLY A 28 -14.27 12.80 -1.93
N TYR A 29 -13.35 12.14 -1.24
CA TYR A 29 -12.02 12.69 -0.96
C TYR A 29 -11.13 12.63 -2.19
N ARG A 30 -10.66 13.79 -2.62
CA ARG A 30 -9.78 13.93 -3.79
C ARG A 30 -8.32 13.89 -3.37
N LEU A 31 -7.78 12.70 -3.20
CA LEU A 31 -6.36 12.46 -3.07
C LEU A 31 -5.76 12.07 -4.44
N PRO A 32 -4.45 12.27 -4.66
CA PRO A 32 -3.79 11.77 -5.86
C PRO A 32 -3.88 10.25 -5.91
N LYS A 33 -4.04 9.69 -7.12
CA LYS A 33 -4.06 8.23 -7.30
C LYS A 33 -2.69 7.61 -7.12
N THR A 34 -1.64 8.38 -7.43
CA THR A 34 -0.24 8.00 -7.32
C THR A 34 0.59 9.18 -6.86
N CYS A 35 1.63 8.91 -6.07
CA CYS A 35 2.71 9.85 -5.78
C CYS A 35 4.02 9.24 -6.26
N GLN A 36 4.89 10.05 -6.85
CA GLN A 36 6.22 9.64 -7.29
C GLN A 36 7.25 10.50 -6.60
N LEU A 37 8.29 9.86 -6.09
CA LEU A 37 9.37 10.49 -5.34
C LEU A 37 10.70 10.01 -5.90
N THR A 38 11.71 10.87 -5.85
CA THR A 38 13.10 10.45 -6.04
C THR A 38 13.89 10.87 -4.81
N ILE A 39 14.47 9.90 -4.10
CA ILE A 39 15.25 10.14 -2.90
C ILE A 39 16.61 9.47 -3.09
N ASN A 40 17.69 10.23 -3.04
CA ASN A 40 19.06 9.74 -3.27
C ASN A 40 19.20 8.90 -4.56
N GLY A 41 18.52 9.32 -5.63
CA GLY A 41 18.50 8.61 -6.91
C GLY A 41 17.50 7.46 -7.01
N LEU A 42 16.96 6.96 -5.90
CA LEU A 42 15.97 5.89 -5.87
C LEU A 42 14.58 6.43 -6.27
N LYS A 43 14.00 5.88 -7.31
CA LYS A 43 12.65 6.25 -7.82
C LYS A 43 11.59 5.40 -7.13
N ILE A 44 10.73 6.05 -6.37
CA ILE A 44 9.70 5.42 -5.56
C ILE A 44 8.32 5.81 -6.06
N VAL A 45 7.45 4.84 -6.25
CA VAL A 45 6.03 5.05 -6.57
C VAL A 45 5.18 4.59 -5.40
N LEU A 46 4.28 5.47 -4.93
CA LEU A 46 3.24 5.14 -3.97
C LEU A 46 1.89 5.12 -4.69
N THR A 47 1.14 4.03 -4.59
CA THR A 47 -0.19 3.89 -5.17
C THR A 47 -1.07 2.97 -4.32
N HIS A 48 -2.40 3.09 -4.45
CA HIS A 48 -3.27 2.12 -3.78
C HIS A 48 -3.38 0.78 -4.54
N GLY A 49 -3.10 0.77 -5.84
CA GLY A 49 -3.15 -0.45 -6.65
C GLY A 49 -4.51 -0.75 -7.31
N HIS A 50 -5.55 0.06 -7.07
CA HIS A 50 -6.78 -0.05 -7.84
C HIS A 50 -6.73 0.86 -9.09
N PHE A 51 -7.14 0.33 -10.23
CA PHE A 51 -6.98 1.02 -11.51
C PHE A 51 -8.27 1.64 -12.03
N SER A 52 -9.42 1.01 -11.75
CA SER A 52 -10.76 1.53 -12.07
C SER A 52 -11.81 0.81 -11.24
N ILE A 53 -13.03 1.38 -11.18
CA ILE A 53 -14.18 0.76 -10.50
C ILE A 53 -14.55 -0.58 -11.14
N TRP A 54 -14.47 -0.70 -12.45
CA TRP A 54 -14.73 -1.94 -13.18
C TRP A 54 -13.72 -3.02 -12.83
N HIS A 55 -12.44 -2.65 -12.71
CA HIS A 55 -11.39 -3.55 -12.28
C HIS A 55 -11.61 -4.02 -10.83
N TRP A 56 -12.04 -3.10 -9.94
CA TRP A 56 -12.41 -3.44 -8.56
C TRP A 56 -13.59 -4.42 -8.53
N PHE A 57 -14.65 -4.16 -9.28
CA PHE A 57 -15.84 -5.01 -9.37
C PHE A 57 -15.49 -6.42 -9.88
N TRP A 58 -14.79 -6.53 -11.00
CA TRP A 58 -14.39 -7.82 -11.56
C TRP A 58 -13.41 -8.56 -10.65
N ASN A 59 -12.51 -7.87 -9.96
CA ASN A 59 -11.63 -8.48 -8.98
C ASN A 59 -12.42 -9.03 -7.78
N TYR A 60 -13.47 -8.33 -7.32
CA TYR A 60 -14.36 -8.80 -6.28
C TYR A 60 -15.14 -10.06 -6.71
N VAL A 61 -15.69 -10.05 -7.92
CA VAL A 61 -16.36 -11.22 -8.51
C VAL A 61 -15.41 -12.41 -8.63
N TYR A 62 -14.19 -12.16 -9.10
CA TYR A 62 -13.15 -13.20 -9.22
C TYR A 62 -12.76 -13.78 -7.85
N LEU A 63 -12.57 -12.93 -6.85
CA LEU A 63 -12.28 -13.36 -5.48
C LEU A 63 -13.40 -14.22 -4.89
N PHE A 64 -14.65 -13.84 -5.14
CA PHE A 64 -15.81 -14.59 -4.70
C PHE A 64 -15.90 -15.97 -5.35
N LEU A 65 -15.66 -16.07 -6.67
CA LEU A 65 -15.76 -17.31 -7.43
C LEU A 65 -14.57 -18.26 -7.22
N VAL A 66 -13.36 -17.73 -7.12
CA VAL A 66 -12.12 -18.53 -7.13
C VAL A 66 -11.54 -18.71 -5.72
N ARG A 67 -12.04 -17.97 -4.72
CA ARG A 67 -11.55 -17.96 -3.33
C ARG A 67 -10.03 -17.79 -3.16
N ARG A 68 -9.32 -17.33 -4.21
CA ARG A 68 -7.88 -17.05 -4.18
C ARG A 68 -7.65 -15.57 -3.91
N ILE A 69 -7.40 -15.25 -2.66
CA ILE A 69 -7.40 -13.88 -2.13
C ILE A 69 -6.11 -13.10 -2.42
N HIS A 70 -5.01 -13.79 -2.75
CA HIS A 70 -3.68 -13.17 -2.78
C HIS A 70 -3.02 -13.31 -4.15
N ASN A 71 -3.48 -12.53 -5.14
CA ASN A 71 -2.80 -12.51 -6.44
C ASN A 71 -1.86 -11.29 -6.54
N HIS A 72 -0.85 -11.22 -5.66
CA HIS A 72 0.17 -10.17 -5.71
C HIS A 72 0.83 -10.07 -7.09
N LYS A 73 1.18 -11.20 -7.71
CA LYS A 73 1.84 -11.24 -9.03
C LYS A 73 1.03 -10.57 -10.13
N PHE A 74 -0.29 -10.67 -10.10
CA PHE A 74 -1.14 -9.97 -11.05
C PHE A 74 -1.01 -8.44 -10.90
N TYR A 75 -1.06 -7.95 -9.65
CA TYR A 75 -0.91 -6.52 -9.35
C TYR A 75 0.50 -6.03 -9.67
N GLN A 76 1.52 -6.76 -9.29
CA GLN A 76 2.93 -6.44 -9.57
C GLN A 76 3.19 -6.29 -11.07
N ARG A 77 2.80 -7.26 -11.89
CA ARG A 77 2.96 -7.20 -13.35
C ARG A 77 2.26 -5.99 -13.97
N LYS A 78 1.10 -5.62 -13.45
CA LYS A 78 0.37 -4.47 -13.93
C LYS A 78 1.01 -3.16 -13.49
N LEU A 79 1.48 -3.08 -12.25
CA LEU A 79 2.20 -1.93 -11.72
C LEU A 79 3.55 -1.75 -12.42
N ALA A 80 4.29 -2.83 -12.68
CA ALA A 80 5.52 -2.79 -13.46
C ALA A 80 5.33 -2.17 -14.85
N LYS A 81 4.25 -2.54 -15.54
CA LYS A 81 3.92 -1.97 -16.85
C LYS A 81 3.53 -0.48 -16.79
N LEU A 82 2.92 -0.04 -15.69
CA LEU A 82 2.52 1.37 -15.51
C LEU A 82 3.68 2.26 -15.06
N PHE A 83 4.64 1.69 -14.36
CA PHE A 83 5.78 2.40 -13.76
C PHE A 83 7.09 1.67 -14.07
N PRO A 84 7.48 1.57 -15.35
CA PRO A 84 8.64 0.78 -15.77
C PRO A 84 9.97 1.32 -15.22
N ASP A 85 10.03 2.61 -14.90
CA ASP A 85 11.25 3.28 -14.41
C ASP A 85 11.33 3.35 -12.87
N ALA A 86 10.37 2.77 -12.15
CA ALA A 86 10.37 2.77 -10.70
C ALA A 86 11.31 1.69 -10.15
N ASP A 87 12.13 2.04 -9.16
CA ASP A 87 12.96 1.08 -8.43
C ASP A 87 12.14 0.39 -7.33
N VAL A 88 11.29 1.16 -6.66
CA VAL A 88 10.42 0.68 -5.56
C VAL A 88 8.98 1.09 -5.82
N ILE A 89 8.07 0.14 -5.75
CA ILE A 89 6.62 0.36 -5.87
C ILE A 89 5.94 -0.05 -4.57
N ILE A 90 5.41 0.93 -3.85
CA ILE A 90 4.65 0.72 -2.61
C ILE A 90 3.16 0.76 -2.95
N TYR A 91 2.45 -0.34 -2.67
CA TYR A 91 1.04 -0.45 -3.01
C TYR A 91 0.21 -1.07 -1.88
N GLY A 92 -1.09 -0.76 -1.82
CA GLY A 92 -2.03 -1.26 -0.83
C GLY A 92 -3.02 -2.27 -1.41
N HIS A 93 -4.31 -2.04 -1.18
CA HIS A 93 -5.49 -2.73 -1.74
C HIS A 93 -5.69 -4.18 -1.30
N LEU A 94 -4.66 -5.00 -1.28
CA LEU A 94 -4.76 -6.42 -0.97
C LEU A 94 -4.81 -6.71 0.53
N HIS A 95 -4.41 -5.75 1.37
CA HIS A 95 -4.37 -5.82 2.83
C HIS A 95 -3.51 -6.96 3.39
N TYR A 96 -2.68 -7.56 2.56
CA TYR A 96 -1.78 -8.65 2.92
C TYR A 96 -0.33 -8.17 2.81
N PRO A 97 0.46 -8.27 3.89
CA PRO A 97 1.86 -7.85 3.86
C PRO A 97 2.66 -8.62 2.82
N HIS A 98 3.42 -7.91 2.00
CA HIS A 98 4.21 -8.52 0.94
C HIS A 98 5.45 -7.67 0.62
N ASP A 99 6.57 -8.34 0.40
CA ASP A 99 7.85 -7.74 0.03
C ASP A 99 8.58 -8.67 -0.92
N GLU A 100 8.70 -8.29 -2.20
CA GLU A 100 9.27 -9.12 -3.26
C GLU A 100 10.03 -8.26 -4.27
N ASN A 101 11.13 -8.79 -4.81
CA ASN A 101 11.79 -8.25 -5.98
C ASN A 101 11.34 -9.04 -7.22
N MET A 102 10.90 -8.33 -8.26
CA MET A 102 10.52 -8.91 -9.53
C MET A 102 11.14 -8.06 -10.65
N ASP A 103 11.97 -8.68 -11.47
CA ASP A 103 12.61 -8.07 -12.64
C ASP A 103 13.37 -6.75 -12.32
N GLY A 104 14.01 -6.69 -11.16
CA GLY A 104 14.78 -5.53 -10.71
C GLY A 104 13.97 -4.45 -9.98
N GLN A 105 12.65 -4.56 -9.94
CA GLN A 105 11.77 -3.66 -9.20
C GLN A 105 11.37 -4.27 -7.85
N ARG A 106 11.39 -3.49 -6.77
CA ARG A 106 10.93 -3.92 -5.45
C ARG A 106 9.46 -3.57 -5.26
N PHE A 107 8.64 -4.56 -4.94
CA PHE A 107 7.22 -4.44 -4.69
C PHE A 107 6.92 -4.60 -3.19
N LEU A 108 6.37 -3.56 -2.58
CA LEU A 108 6.12 -3.49 -1.14
C LEU A 108 4.62 -3.28 -0.88
N ASN A 109 4.02 -4.16 -0.08
CA ASN A 109 2.68 -3.96 0.45
C ASN A 109 2.74 -4.05 1.98
N PRO A 110 2.48 -2.97 2.72
CA PRO A 110 2.54 -2.98 4.18
C PRO A 110 1.41 -3.77 4.84
N GLY A 111 0.41 -4.20 4.06
CA GLY A 111 -0.81 -4.78 4.60
C GLY A 111 -1.82 -3.73 5.03
N ALA A 112 -2.67 -4.05 5.99
CA ALA A 112 -3.62 -3.13 6.60
C ALA A 112 -3.11 -2.61 7.94
N GLY A 113 -3.32 -1.32 8.20
CA GLY A 113 -2.99 -0.68 9.47
C GLY A 113 -4.06 -0.89 10.56
N TYR A 114 -4.97 -1.83 10.36
CA TYR A 114 -6.01 -2.22 11.31
C TYR A 114 -6.19 -3.75 11.33
N PRO A 115 -6.74 -4.34 12.42
CA PRO A 115 -6.96 -5.78 12.50
C PRO A 115 -8.00 -6.22 11.48
N GLU A 116 -7.64 -7.21 10.68
CA GLU A 116 -8.58 -7.92 9.82
C GLU A 116 -8.07 -9.33 9.54
N TRP A 117 -8.93 -10.17 8.98
CA TRP A 117 -8.59 -11.58 8.72
C TRP A 117 -7.47 -11.77 7.68
N ARG A 118 -7.27 -10.83 6.74
CA ARG A 118 -6.20 -10.89 5.72
C ARG A 118 -4.81 -10.66 6.29
N ASN A 119 -4.71 -9.97 7.41
CA ASN A 119 -3.45 -9.73 8.11
C ASN A 119 -3.35 -10.52 9.42
N ASN A 120 -4.16 -11.59 9.57
CA ASN A 120 -4.24 -12.40 10.78
C ASN A 120 -4.45 -11.56 12.05
N SER A 121 -5.30 -10.54 11.97
CA SER A 121 -5.56 -9.55 13.02
C SER A 121 -4.31 -8.83 13.55
N ARG A 122 -3.26 -8.74 12.72
CA ARG A 122 -1.99 -8.06 13.06
C ARG A 122 -1.83 -6.82 12.17
N PRO A 123 -2.22 -5.63 12.64
CA PRO A 123 -1.96 -4.39 11.92
C PRO A 123 -0.48 -4.20 11.67
N GLY A 124 -0.13 -3.76 10.48
CA GLY A 124 1.26 -3.62 10.10
C GLY A 124 1.56 -2.29 9.42
N TYR A 125 2.83 -1.95 9.42
CA TYR A 125 3.41 -0.89 8.64
C TYR A 125 4.78 -1.33 8.13
N LEU A 126 5.28 -0.63 7.13
CA LEU A 126 6.58 -0.89 6.54
C LEU A 126 7.49 0.30 6.79
N VAL A 127 8.74 0.03 7.15
CA VAL A 127 9.82 1.01 7.21
C VAL A 127 10.72 0.77 6.01
N LEU A 128 10.87 1.79 5.17
CA LEU A 128 11.84 1.84 4.08
C LEU A 128 12.92 2.84 4.49
N THR A 129 14.12 2.35 4.72
CA THR A 129 15.29 3.18 5.05
C THR A 129 16.14 3.34 3.79
N ILE A 130 16.38 4.57 3.38
CA ILE A 130 17.16 4.90 2.18
C ILE A 130 18.45 5.60 2.62
N PHE A 131 19.59 5.07 2.20
CA PHE A 131 20.90 5.60 2.53
C PHE A 131 21.35 6.67 1.51
N PRO A 132 22.34 7.51 1.86
CA PRO A 132 22.83 8.56 0.97
C PRO A 132 23.37 8.07 -0.38
N ASP A 133 23.85 6.83 -0.44
CA ASP A 133 24.35 6.19 -1.65
C ASP A 133 23.24 5.59 -2.54
N GLY A 134 21.97 5.78 -2.18
CA GLY A 134 20.82 5.24 -2.90
C GLY A 134 20.49 3.78 -2.56
N THR A 135 21.28 3.11 -1.74
CA THR A 135 20.92 1.79 -1.22
C THR A 135 19.77 1.89 -0.23
N TYR A 136 19.05 0.81 -0.01
CA TYR A 136 17.92 0.82 0.92
C TYR A 136 17.71 -0.52 1.61
N THR A 137 17.02 -0.47 2.75
CA THR A 137 16.52 -1.64 3.47
C THR A 137 15.03 -1.53 3.73
N THR A 138 14.36 -2.67 3.84
CA THR A 138 12.93 -2.76 4.16
C THR A 138 12.74 -3.54 5.45
N ALA A 139 11.79 -3.11 6.27
CA ALA A 139 11.41 -3.84 7.48
C ALA A 139 9.90 -3.80 7.66
N MET A 140 9.26 -4.96 7.62
CA MET A 140 7.85 -5.12 7.97
C MET A 140 7.73 -5.12 9.50
N LYS A 141 6.87 -4.25 10.01
CA LYS A 141 6.59 -4.12 11.44
C LYS A 141 5.12 -4.41 11.71
N PHE A 142 4.85 -5.10 12.80
CA PHE A 142 3.49 -5.40 13.23
C PHE A 142 3.27 -4.82 14.63
N THR A 143 2.12 -4.19 14.82
CA THR A 143 1.74 -3.73 16.15
C THR A 143 1.12 -4.90 16.92
N SER A 144 1.58 -5.12 18.16
CA SER A 144 0.79 -5.87 19.12
C SER A 144 -0.37 -4.97 19.52
N LEU A 145 -1.59 -5.32 19.15
CA LEU A 145 -2.74 -4.67 19.75
C LEU A 145 -2.90 -5.27 21.15
N ASP A 146 -2.35 -4.61 22.15
CA ASP A 146 -2.97 -4.60 23.45
C ASP A 146 -4.27 -3.79 23.30
N VAL A 147 -5.29 -4.39 22.71
CA VAL A 147 -6.65 -3.85 22.78
C VAL A 147 -7.03 -4.01 24.25
N PRO A 148 -7.21 -2.91 25.01
CA PRO A 148 -7.78 -3.03 26.33
C PRO A 148 -9.11 -3.79 26.17
N ALA A 149 -9.29 -4.85 26.92
CA ALA A 149 -10.43 -5.78 26.80
C ALA A 149 -11.78 -5.16 27.20
N ASN A 150 -11.90 -3.84 27.23
CA ASN A 150 -13.10 -3.12 27.64
C ASN A 150 -13.23 -1.79 26.86
N VAL A 151 -13.93 -1.79 25.76
CA VAL A 151 -14.84 -0.72 25.35
C VAL A 151 -16.05 -1.37 24.70
#